data_525026bbee2927cd820b19b88e0a9034
#
_entry.id   525026bbee2927cd820b19b88e0a9034
#
_cell.length_a   1.000
_cell.length_b   1.000
_cell.length_c   1.000
_cell.angle_alpha   90.00
_cell.angle_beta   90.00
_cell.angle_gamma   90.00
#
_symmetry.space_group_name_H-M   'P 1'
#
loop_
_entity.id
_entity.type
_entity.pdbx_description
1 polymer ?
#
loop_
_entity_poly.entity_id
_entity_poly.type
_entity_poly.pdbx_seq_one_letter_code
_entity_poly.pdbx_strand_id
1 'polypeptide(L)'
;NASGNTIEPSFEATTEAANIDLPEDTRILFTNTPAEYGYPIAGFAWMLVYENLDDNNAIRNRRQAEELVHFVIWSITDGQELSESLGYARLPEAAVERNLDMIREVKWEGEKIGKQLLQEVVS
;
A
#
# COMPACT_ATOMS: atom_id res chain seq x y z
N ASN A 1 15.41 -9.67 -15.23
CA ASN A 1 14.43 -8.59 -15.33
C ASN A 1 14.45 -7.91 -16.69
N ALA A 2 13.54 -7.00 -16.96
CA ALA A 2 13.40 -6.34 -18.26
C ALA A 2 14.62 -5.48 -18.64
N SER A 3 15.41 -5.05 -17.68
CA SER A 3 16.69 -4.34 -17.92
C SER A 3 17.85 -5.27 -18.33
N GLY A 4 17.58 -6.58 -18.43
CA GLY A 4 18.58 -7.58 -18.85
C GLY A 4 19.48 -8.09 -17.73
N ASN A 5 19.22 -7.71 -16.48
CA ASN A 5 20.00 -8.11 -15.32
C ASN A 5 19.48 -9.42 -14.70
N THR A 6 20.39 -10.29 -14.29
CA THR A 6 20.09 -11.45 -13.46
C THR A 6 20.19 -11.03 -11.99
N ILE A 7 19.05 -11.10 -11.29
CA ILE A 7 18.94 -10.63 -9.90
C ILE A 7 18.60 -11.80 -8.99
N GLU A 8 19.36 -11.97 -7.92
CA GLU A 8 19.05 -12.96 -6.88
C GLU A 8 17.88 -12.49 -6.00
N PRO A 9 17.06 -13.41 -5.51
CA PRO A 9 15.95 -13.04 -4.61
C PRO A 9 16.48 -12.53 -3.26
N SER A 10 16.08 -11.32 -2.91
CA SER A 10 16.30 -10.71 -1.60
C SER A 10 15.13 -9.78 -1.28
N PHE A 11 15.03 -9.33 -0.03
CA PHE A 11 14.01 -8.34 0.36
C PHE A 11 14.24 -7.03 -0.38
N GLU A 12 15.48 -6.56 -0.45
CA GLU A 12 15.86 -5.34 -1.16
C GLU A 12 15.53 -5.41 -2.64
N ALA A 13 15.89 -6.51 -3.32
CA ALA A 13 15.58 -6.69 -4.74
C ALA A 13 14.08 -6.81 -5.02
N THR A 14 13.32 -7.35 -4.07
CA THR A 14 11.85 -7.44 -4.17
C THR A 14 11.20 -6.07 -3.97
N THR A 15 11.66 -5.28 -2.99
CA THR A 15 11.24 -3.90 -2.81
C THR A 15 11.57 -3.05 -4.05
N GLU A 16 12.79 -3.18 -4.57
CA GLU A 16 13.23 -2.44 -5.77
C GLU A 16 12.42 -2.82 -7.02
N ALA A 17 11.94 -4.05 -7.12
CA ALA A 17 11.08 -4.47 -8.22
C ALA A 17 9.78 -3.65 -8.32
N ALA A 18 9.29 -3.16 -7.20
CA ALA A 18 8.10 -2.32 -7.09
C ALA A 18 8.41 -0.81 -7.18
N ASN A 19 9.68 -0.42 -7.30
CA ASN A 19 10.12 0.97 -7.44
C ASN A 19 9.97 1.44 -8.89
N ILE A 20 8.74 1.51 -9.34
CA ILE A 20 8.31 1.87 -10.70
C ILE A 20 7.14 2.85 -10.62
N ASP A 21 6.81 3.48 -11.73
CA ASP A 21 5.62 4.33 -11.80
C ASP A 21 4.35 3.52 -11.51
N LEU A 22 3.62 3.93 -10.49
CA LEU A 22 2.40 3.26 -10.06
C LEU A 22 1.16 4.02 -10.56
N PRO A 23 0.14 3.30 -11.09
CA PRO A 23 -1.14 3.91 -11.42
C PRO A 23 -1.84 4.42 -10.15
N GLU A 24 -2.86 5.27 -10.31
CA GLU A 24 -3.59 5.87 -9.19
C GLU A 24 -4.20 4.83 -8.23
N ASP A 25 -4.65 3.71 -8.78
CA ASP A 25 -5.28 2.61 -8.02
C ASP A 25 -4.31 1.48 -7.63
N THR A 26 -3.02 1.68 -7.87
CA THR A 26 -1.94 0.71 -7.61
C THR A 26 -2.06 -0.65 -8.30
N ARG A 27 -3.05 -0.87 -9.16
CA ARG A 27 -3.26 -2.13 -9.88
C ARG A 27 -2.25 -2.29 -11.02
N ILE A 28 -1.14 -2.92 -10.72
CA ILE A 28 -0.06 -3.17 -11.67
C ILE A 28 0.56 -4.54 -11.44
N LEU A 29 0.89 -5.22 -12.53
CA LEU A 29 1.75 -6.39 -12.51
C LEU A 29 3.16 -5.94 -12.89
N PHE A 30 4.11 -6.18 -12.02
CA PHE A 30 5.51 -5.84 -12.28
C PHE A 30 6.44 -7.06 -12.33
N THR A 31 5.87 -8.21 -12.69
CA THR A 31 6.67 -9.37 -13.11
C THR A 31 7.56 -8.95 -14.27
N ASN A 32 8.83 -9.36 -14.23
CA ASN A 32 9.85 -8.89 -15.17
C ASN A 32 10.00 -7.35 -15.15
N THR A 33 10.08 -6.79 -13.95
CA THR A 33 10.18 -5.35 -13.70
C THR A 33 11.27 -4.66 -14.55
N PRO A 34 11.05 -3.41 -15.00
CA PRO A 34 12.09 -2.59 -15.63
C PRO A 34 13.10 -2.01 -14.62
N ALA A 35 12.85 -2.09 -13.31
CA ALA A 35 13.79 -1.65 -12.29
C ALA A 35 15.12 -2.40 -12.40
N GLU A 36 16.22 -1.68 -12.51
CA GLU A 36 17.54 -2.23 -12.84
C GLU A 36 17.96 -3.35 -11.89
N TYR A 37 17.73 -3.17 -10.60
CA TYR A 37 18.09 -4.12 -9.54
C TYR A 37 16.88 -4.90 -8.99
N GLY A 38 15.72 -4.79 -9.65
CA GLY A 38 14.49 -5.42 -9.22
C GLY A 38 14.44 -6.92 -9.53
N TYR A 39 14.00 -7.72 -8.53
CA TYR A 39 13.78 -9.16 -8.71
C TYR A 39 12.60 -9.40 -9.67
N PRO A 40 12.78 -10.21 -10.74
CA PRO A 40 11.81 -10.32 -11.81
C PRO A 40 10.51 -11.08 -11.46
N ILE A 41 10.50 -11.82 -10.35
CA ILE A 41 9.35 -12.62 -9.91
C ILE A 41 8.83 -12.03 -8.60
N ALA A 42 8.24 -10.83 -8.70
CA ALA A 42 7.68 -10.09 -7.58
C ALA A 42 6.28 -9.58 -7.92
N GLY A 43 5.48 -9.30 -6.91
CA GLY A 43 4.14 -8.76 -7.05
C GLY A 43 3.60 -8.21 -5.72
N PHE A 44 2.57 -7.38 -5.80
CA PHE A 44 1.86 -6.89 -4.63
C PHE A 44 0.80 -7.88 -4.13
N ALA A 45 0.54 -7.84 -2.84
CA ALA A 45 -0.74 -8.23 -2.27
C ALA A 45 -1.56 -6.96 -1.99
N TRP A 46 -2.87 -6.98 -2.24
CA TRP A 46 -3.73 -5.83 -2.07
C TRP A 46 -4.78 -6.06 -0.99
N MET A 47 -5.03 -5.04 -0.17
CA MET A 47 -6.24 -4.94 0.61
C MET A 47 -7.27 -4.14 -0.20
N LEU A 48 -8.50 -4.66 -0.29
CA LEU A 48 -9.61 -3.97 -0.94
C LEU A 48 -10.44 -3.25 0.11
N VAL A 49 -10.55 -1.95 -0.01
CA VAL A 49 -11.30 -1.09 0.89
C VAL A 49 -12.25 -0.22 0.07
N TYR A 50 -13.50 -0.09 0.52
CA TYR A 50 -14.45 0.83 -0.11
C TYR A 50 -13.98 2.28 0.09
N GLU A 51 -14.09 3.09 -0.94
CA GLU A 51 -13.85 4.54 -0.82
C GLU A 51 -14.91 5.19 0.07
N ASN A 52 -16.18 4.81 -0.12
CA ASN A 52 -17.27 5.19 0.78
C ASN A 52 -17.54 4.01 1.72
N LEU A 53 -17.07 4.10 2.95
CA LEU A 53 -17.16 3.00 3.91
C LEU A 53 -18.60 2.70 4.36
N ASP A 54 -19.50 3.66 4.24
CA ASP A 54 -20.94 3.47 4.45
C ASP A 54 -21.59 2.57 3.40
N ASP A 55 -20.96 2.33 2.26
CA ASP A 55 -21.40 1.32 1.28
C ASP A 55 -21.09 -0.12 1.73
N ASN A 56 -20.28 -0.28 2.76
CA ASN A 56 -19.93 -1.59 3.32
C ASN A 56 -20.86 -1.92 4.50
N ASN A 57 -21.80 -2.82 4.29
CA ASN A 57 -22.78 -3.25 5.30
C ASN A 57 -22.18 -3.86 6.59
N ALA A 58 -20.92 -4.25 6.57
CA ALA A 58 -20.21 -4.75 7.76
C ALA A 58 -19.78 -3.62 8.70
N ILE A 59 -19.65 -2.39 8.18
CA ILE A 59 -19.27 -1.21 8.97
C ILE A 59 -20.55 -0.50 9.40
N ARG A 60 -20.79 -0.44 10.70
CA ARG A 60 -22.07 -0.01 11.28
C ARG A 60 -22.05 1.40 11.85
N ASN A 61 -20.88 1.97 12.07
CA ASN A 61 -20.73 3.29 12.67
C ASN A 61 -19.36 3.90 12.32
N ARG A 62 -19.24 5.21 12.56
CA ARG A 62 -18.04 5.99 12.29
C ARG A 62 -16.80 5.42 12.98
N ARG A 63 -16.92 5.00 14.23
CA ARG A 63 -15.78 4.44 14.99
C ARG A 63 -15.18 3.22 14.30
N GLN A 64 -16.02 2.30 13.83
CA GLN A 64 -15.54 1.13 13.07
C GLN A 64 -14.87 1.54 11.76
N ALA A 65 -15.40 2.54 11.07
CA ALA A 65 -14.79 3.10 9.88
C ALA A 65 -13.40 3.69 10.16
N GLU A 66 -13.28 4.49 11.21
CA GLU A 66 -12.02 5.09 11.65
C GLU A 66 -11.00 4.04 12.06
N GLU A 67 -11.40 3.01 12.81
CA GLU A 67 -10.50 1.89 13.20
C GLU A 67 -10.00 1.11 11.98
N LEU A 68 -10.84 0.90 10.97
CA LEU A 68 -10.43 0.26 9.73
C LEU A 68 -9.37 1.12 9.01
N VAL A 69 -9.61 2.42 8.90
CA VAL A 69 -8.65 3.33 8.25
C VAL A 69 -7.33 3.39 9.02
N HIS A 70 -7.37 3.43 10.36
CA HIS A 70 -6.17 3.34 11.20
C HIS A 70 -5.38 2.06 10.92
N PHE A 71 -6.06 0.92 10.86
CA PHE A 71 -5.42 -0.36 10.53
C PHE A 71 -4.77 -0.36 9.15
N VAL A 72 -5.44 0.21 8.14
CA VAL A 72 -4.89 0.30 6.78
C VAL A 72 -3.66 1.20 6.76
N ILE A 73 -3.71 2.38 7.41
CA ILE A 73 -2.57 3.29 7.53
C ILE A 73 -1.39 2.57 8.21
N TRP A 74 -1.64 1.95 9.35
CA TRP A 74 -0.60 1.20 10.08
C TRP A 74 0.02 0.10 9.21
N SER A 75 -0.79 -0.64 8.46
CA SER A 75 -0.31 -1.76 7.63
C SER A 75 0.68 -1.33 6.55
N ILE A 76 0.54 -0.11 6.02
CA ILE A 76 1.44 0.41 4.97
C ILE A 76 2.54 1.33 5.50
N THR A 77 2.53 1.63 6.80
CA THR A 77 3.53 2.47 7.48
C THR A 77 4.29 1.65 8.54
N ASP A 78 3.99 1.84 9.81
CA ASP A 78 4.72 1.21 10.92
C ASP A 78 4.67 -0.33 10.88
N GLY A 79 3.57 -0.90 10.41
CA GLY A 79 3.41 -2.35 10.25
C GLY A 79 4.42 -2.97 9.27
N GLN A 80 4.98 -2.18 8.35
CA GLN A 80 6.00 -2.63 7.42
C GLN A 80 7.29 -3.10 8.11
N GLU A 81 7.55 -2.67 9.34
CA GLU A 81 8.69 -3.14 10.14
C GLU A 81 8.63 -4.65 10.42
N LEU A 82 7.43 -5.23 10.41
CA LEU A 82 7.22 -6.67 10.64
C LEU A 82 7.39 -7.51 9.37
N SER A 83 7.39 -6.90 8.19
CA SER A 83 7.30 -7.59 6.90
C SER A 83 8.41 -8.62 6.71
N GLU A 84 9.66 -8.22 6.91
CA GLU A 84 10.82 -9.09 6.66
C GLU A 84 10.85 -10.30 7.61
N SER A 85 10.45 -10.13 8.87
CA SER A 85 10.36 -11.24 9.83
C SER A 85 9.29 -12.26 9.46
N LEU A 86 8.30 -11.84 8.64
CA LEU A 86 7.23 -12.67 8.10
C LEU A 86 7.53 -13.20 6.68
N GLY A 87 8.70 -12.90 6.13
CA GLY A 87 9.12 -13.36 4.82
C GLY A 87 8.63 -12.48 3.64
N TYR A 88 8.21 -11.25 3.92
CA TYR A 88 7.76 -10.29 2.91
C TYR A 88 8.69 -9.09 2.81
N ALA A 89 8.91 -8.60 1.60
CA ALA A 89 9.62 -7.36 1.38
C ALA A 89 8.77 -6.15 1.80
N ARG A 90 9.42 -5.07 2.23
CA ARG A 90 8.74 -3.80 2.54
C ARG A 90 8.28 -3.12 1.25
N LEU A 91 7.23 -2.32 1.36
CA LEU A 91 6.79 -1.45 0.28
C LEU A 91 7.85 -0.37 0.01
N PRO A 92 8.14 -0.03 -1.26
CA PRO A 92 8.95 1.13 -1.57
C PRO A 92 8.21 2.43 -1.20
N GLU A 93 8.94 3.50 -0.92
CA GLU A 93 8.38 4.80 -0.52
C GLU A 93 7.31 5.31 -1.48
N ALA A 94 7.55 5.19 -2.80
CA ALA A 94 6.58 5.60 -3.82
C ALA A 94 5.24 4.84 -3.72
N ALA A 95 5.27 3.55 -3.35
CA ALA A 95 4.06 2.77 -3.12
C ALA A 95 3.34 3.22 -1.84
N VAL A 96 4.07 3.51 -0.77
CA VAL A 96 3.50 4.03 0.47
C VAL A 96 2.81 5.37 0.20
N GLU A 97 3.48 6.32 -0.45
CA GLU A 97 2.91 7.63 -0.79
C GLU A 97 1.65 7.51 -1.65
N ARG A 98 1.67 6.65 -2.67
CA ARG A 98 0.50 6.42 -3.52
C ARG A 98 -0.68 5.87 -2.73
N ASN A 99 -0.46 4.94 -1.82
CA ASN A 99 -1.51 4.40 -0.94
C ASN A 99 -2.04 5.46 0.04
N LEU A 100 -1.19 6.31 0.59
CA LEU A 100 -1.63 7.42 1.44
C LEU A 100 -2.52 8.40 0.68
N ASP A 101 -2.23 8.68 -0.60
CA ASP A 101 -3.09 9.51 -1.44
C ASP A 101 -4.47 8.89 -1.63
N MET A 102 -4.55 7.56 -1.86
CA MET A 102 -5.83 6.84 -1.93
C MET A 102 -6.60 6.88 -0.61
N ILE A 103 -5.91 6.71 0.51
CA ILE A 103 -6.53 6.74 1.85
C ILE A 103 -7.14 8.10 2.15
N ARG A 104 -6.55 9.21 1.67
CA ARG A 104 -7.11 10.56 1.84
C ARG A 104 -8.53 10.69 1.27
N GLU A 105 -8.86 9.91 0.25
CA GLU A 105 -10.17 9.93 -0.39
C GLU A 105 -11.23 9.08 0.32
N VAL A 106 -10.84 8.23 1.29
CA VAL A 106 -11.77 7.36 2.03
C VAL A 106 -12.70 8.18 2.90
N LYS A 107 -14.01 7.89 2.78
CA LYS A 107 -15.11 8.66 3.37
C LYS A 107 -16.01 7.81 4.25
N TRP A 108 -16.64 8.48 5.20
CA TRP A 108 -17.78 8.00 5.97
C TRP A 108 -18.86 9.09 5.96
N GLU A 109 -20.08 8.75 5.48
CA GLU A 109 -21.20 9.71 5.36
C GLU A 109 -20.82 11.03 4.68
N GLY A 110 -20.01 10.95 3.61
CA GLY A 110 -19.53 12.09 2.83
C GLY A 110 -18.33 12.83 3.41
N GLU A 111 -17.91 12.54 4.63
CA GLU A 111 -16.72 13.14 5.24
C GLU A 111 -15.45 12.35 4.92
N LYS A 112 -14.40 13.02 4.50
CA LYS A 112 -13.07 12.43 4.22
C LYS A 112 -12.34 12.06 5.51
N ILE A 113 -12.75 10.99 6.17
CA ILE A 113 -12.14 10.54 7.42
C ILE A 113 -10.69 10.08 7.21
N GLY A 114 -10.36 9.53 6.06
CA GLY A 114 -8.96 9.17 5.73
C GLY A 114 -8.03 10.36 5.78
N LYS A 115 -8.43 11.49 5.20
CA LYS A 115 -7.67 12.75 5.27
C LYS A 115 -7.53 13.25 6.70
N GLN A 116 -8.61 13.22 7.48
CA GLN A 116 -8.62 13.67 8.88
C GLN A 116 -7.65 12.84 9.73
N LEU A 117 -7.71 11.51 9.62
CA LEU A 117 -6.86 10.60 10.39
C LEU A 117 -5.38 10.70 10.02
N LEU A 118 -5.06 10.91 8.74
CA LEU A 118 -3.69 11.14 8.29
C LEU A 118 -3.11 12.44 8.86
N GLN A 119 -3.90 13.50 9.00
CA GLN A 119 -3.47 14.75 9.62
C GLN A 119 -3.16 14.57 11.12
N GLU A 120 -3.89 13.72 11.83
CA GLU A 120 -3.64 13.39 13.23
C GLU A 120 -2.34 12.60 13.43
N VAL A 121 -2.01 11.69 12.51
CA VAL A 121 -0.81 10.84 12.58
C VAL A 121 0.47 11.63 12.25
N VAL A 122 0.39 12.64 11.40
CA VAL A 122 1.54 13.44 10.93
C VAL A 122 1.81 14.69 11.81
N SER A 123 0.87 15.03 12.68
CA SER A 123 1.02 16.20 13.57
C SER A 123 1.79 15.89 14.85
#